data_8c917d8056fbf583aac8492fb6eef089
#
_entry.id   8c917d8056fbf583aac8492fb6eef089
#
_cell.length_a   1.000
_cell.length_b   1.000
_cell.length_c   1.000
_cell.angle_alpha   90.00
_cell.angle_beta   90.00
_cell.angle_gamma   90.00
#
_symmetry.space_group_name_H-M   'P 1'
#
loop_
_entity.id
_entity.type
_entity.pdbx_description
1 polymer ?
#
loop_
_entity_poly.entity_id
_entity_poly.type
_entity_poly.pdbx_seq_one_letter_code
_entity_poly.pdbx_strand_id
1 'polypeptide(L)'
;GCLNLENKINDSLSPVPEFRLEIQENTIVLTVYEGRYKPYLYKGKAYKRNDSSTVEVDRLEYNRLILEGCNQTFEEITSFNQQLTFAKLETEFIRVMGIEKINKDILKTLELYSDQSGFNNAAALLADDNQFTGIDIIRFGDTIDEIMDRESLENISILSQLEKTLQMFRKYYQYEKIEGAERKCIDKIPEKAFREAIANALIHRMWDIPASIKVSMYADRIEISSPGGLPAGISEEEYLNGQISILRNPIIGNVFFRLKYIEKFGTGIMRINHAYRNALIKPSYQCFSNSIKVILPVIRENYDLNEA
;
A
#
# COMPACT_ATOMS: atom_id res chain seq x y z
N GLY A 1 -5.62 27.79 40.17
CA GLY A 1 -6.48 27.08 39.27
C GLY A 1 -6.03 27.17 37.84
N CYS A 2 -6.77 27.84 36.96
CA CYS A 2 -6.54 27.86 35.52
C CYS A 2 -5.15 28.37 35.12
N LEU A 3 -4.68 29.47 35.68
CA LEU A 3 -3.35 30.04 35.37
C LEU A 3 -2.20 29.04 35.61
N ASN A 4 -2.30 28.25 36.69
CA ASN A 4 -1.28 27.22 36.97
C ASN A 4 -1.29 26.07 35.98
N LEU A 5 -2.46 25.70 35.46
CA LEU A 5 -2.61 24.66 34.42
C LEU A 5 -2.14 25.18 33.06
N GLU A 6 -2.49 26.42 32.74
CA GLU A 6 -2.05 27.11 31.50
C GLU A 6 -0.52 27.22 31.44
N ASN A 7 0.11 27.71 32.52
CA ASN A 7 1.57 27.78 32.59
C ASN A 7 2.22 26.39 32.45
N LYS A 8 1.66 25.36 33.09
CA LYS A 8 2.18 24.01 33.01
C LYS A 8 2.08 23.44 31.58
N ILE A 9 1.03 23.74 30.83
CA ILE A 9 0.87 23.35 29.45
C ILE A 9 1.93 24.07 28.59
N ASN A 10 2.02 25.40 28.73
CA ASN A 10 2.96 26.21 27.95
C ASN A 10 4.43 25.86 28.20
N ASP A 11 4.79 25.54 29.44
CA ASP A 11 6.18 25.22 29.82
C ASP A 11 6.57 23.77 29.47
N SER A 12 5.60 22.88 29.32
CA SER A 12 5.88 21.44 29.15
C SER A 12 5.71 20.92 27.72
N LEU A 13 4.96 21.64 26.90
CA LEU A 13 4.64 21.20 25.52
C LEU A 13 5.32 22.06 24.46
N SER A 14 5.83 21.43 23.42
CA SER A 14 6.43 22.09 22.28
C SER A 14 6.06 21.35 20.98
N PRO A 15 5.51 22.04 19.95
CA PRO A 15 4.89 23.37 20.08
C PRO A 15 3.74 23.37 21.08
N VAL A 16 3.31 24.52 21.52
CA VAL A 16 2.14 24.62 22.40
C VAL A 16 0.89 24.36 21.58
N PRO A 17 0.03 23.38 21.96
CA PRO A 17 -1.21 23.11 21.25
C PRO A 17 -2.22 24.25 21.43
N GLU A 18 -3.14 24.37 20.50
CA GLU A 18 -4.29 25.26 20.66
C GLU A 18 -5.27 24.64 21.68
N PHE A 19 -5.55 25.37 22.74
CA PHE A 19 -6.45 24.90 23.79
C PHE A 19 -7.28 26.05 24.38
N ARG A 20 -8.39 25.69 25.05
CA ARG A 20 -9.26 26.60 25.80
C ARG A 20 -9.50 26.06 27.19
N LEU A 21 -9.35 26.93 28.20
CA LEU A 21 -9.68 26.65 29.60
C LEU A 21 -10.91 27.44 30.02
N GLU A 22 -11.88 26.75 30.54
CA GLU A 22 -13.12 27.35 31.09
C GLU A 22 -13.39 26.84 32.49
N ILE A 23 -13.98 27.70 33.32
CA ILE A 23 -14.48 27.30 34.63
C ILE A 23 -15.99 27.13 34.49
N GLN A 24 -16.46 25.91 34.71
CA GLN A 24 -17.88 25.58 34.74
C GLN A 24 -18.21 25.11 36.16
N GLU A 25 -18.95 25.91 36.88
CA GLU A 25 -19.24 25.70 38.29
C GLU A 25 -17.97 25.51 39.13
N ASN A 26 -17.69 24.31 39.63
CA ASN A 26 -16.50 23.94 40.39
C ASN A 26 -15.48 23.11 39.60
N THR A 27 -15.65 23.01 38.30
CA THR A 27 -14.81 22.16 37.41
C THR A 27 -14.06 23.03 36.39
N ILE A 28 -12.79 22.70 36.15
CA ILE A 28 -12.02 23.28 35.06
C ILE A 28 -12.19 22.37 33.83
N VAL A 29 -12.72 22.92 32.76
CA VAL A 29 -12.85 22.24 31.48
C VAL A 29 -11.69 22.67 30.59
N LEU A 30 -10.88 21.71 30.15
CA LEU A 30 -9.81 21.89 29.18
C LEU A 30 -10.28 21.30 27.82
N THR A 31 -10.45 22.16 26.84
CA THR A 31 -10.72 21.77 25.47
C THR A 31 -9.42 21.88 24.67
N VAL A 32 -8.97 20.78 24.05
CA VAL A 32 -7.78 20.74 23.19
C VAL A 32 -8.24 20.54 21.76
N TYR A 33 -7.79 21.42 20.87
CA TYR A 33 -8.12 21.33 19.45
C TYR A 33 -7.10 20.46 18.70
N GLU A 34 -7.53 19.90 17.57
CA GLU A 34 -6.60 19.14 16.72
C GLU A 34 -5.48 20.07 16.22
N GLY A 35 -4.24 19.67 16.51
CA GLY A 35 -3.07 20.48 16.16
C GLY A 35 -2.58 20.24 14.76
N ARG A 36 -2.18 21.33 14.07
CA ARG A 36 -1.63 21.31 12.71
C ARG A 36 -0.15 21.00 12.64
N TYR A 37 0.59 21.24 13.74
CA TYR A 37 2.05 21.15 13.80
C TYR A 37 2.51 19.91 14.57
N LYS A 38 2.14 18.73 14.08
CA LYS A 38 2.61 17.46 14.67
C LYS A 38 4.10 17.24 14.41
N PRO A 39 4.84 16.54 15.31
CA PRO A 39 4.41 16.04 16.61
C PRO A 39 4.46 17.09 17.71
N TYR A 40 3.53 17.00 18.67
CA TYR A 40 3.59 17.75 19.92
C TYR A 40 4.42 16.97 20.94
N LEU A 41 5.41 17.64 21.54
CA LEU A 41 6.35 17.01 22.44
C LEU A 41 6.07 17.42 23.90
N TYR A 42 5.96 16.44 24.77
CA TYR A 42 5.98 16.68 26.22
C TYR A 42 7.39 16.42 26.74
N LYS A 43 8.08 17.46 27.22
CA LYS A 43 9.46 17.37 27.70
C LYS A 43 10.41 16.71 26.67
N GLY A 44 10.27 17.07 25.39
CA GLY A 44 11.11 16.58 24.29
C GLY A 44 10.74 15.20 23.76
N LYS A 45 9.65 14.57 24.22
CA LYS A 45 9.21 13.24 23.78
C LYS A 45 7.79 13.28 23.24
N ALA A 46 7.53 12.54 22.16
CA ALA A 46 6.19 12.34 21.63
C ALA A 46 5.53 11.12 22.28
N TYR A 47 4.24 11.19 22.52
CA TYR A 47 3.45 10.14 23.15
C TYR A 47 2.18 9.86 22.36
N LYS A 48 1.75 8.60 22.41
CA LYS A 48 0.44 8.19 21.92
C LYS A 48 -0.37 7.49 22.99
N ARG A 49 -1.69 7.50 22.82
CA ARG A 49 -2.60 6.70 23.64
C ARG A 49 -2.71 5.32 23.03
N ASN A 50 -2.47 4.29 23.85
CA ASN A 50 -2.68 2.90 23.51
C ASN A 50 -3.65 2.31 24.54
N ASP A 51 -4.94 2.24 24.18
CA ASP A 51 -6.05 1.86 25.08
C ASP A 51 -6.02 2.63 26.41
N SER A 52 -5.59 1.98 27.48
CA SER A 52 -5.55 2.54 28.83
C SER A 52 -4.23 3.22 29.20
N SER A 53 -3.17 3.03 28.39
CA SER A 53 -1.82 3.53 28.68
C SER A 53 -1.36 4.63 27.74
N THR A 54 -0.49 5.51 28.22
CA THR A 54 0.23 6.48 27.40
C THR A 54 1.65 5.94 27.19
N VAL A 55 2.04 5.74 25.94
CA VAL A 55 3.35 5.20 25.58
C VAL A 55 4.14 6.19 24.74
N GLU A 56 5.45 6.22 24.93
CA GLU A 56 6.35 6.98 24.06
C GLU A 56 6.34 6.36 22.67
N VAL A 57 6.25 7.20 21.62
CA VAL A 57 6.29 6.73 20.24
C VAL A 57 7.71 6.32 19.86
N ASP A 58 7.85 5.28 19.07
CA ASP A 58 9.14 4.87 18.52
C ASP A 58 9.63 5.84 17.41
N ARG A 59 10.88 5.65 16.98
CA ARG A 59 11.51 6.51 15.98
C ARG A 59 10.77 6.54 14.64
N LEU A 60 10.22 5.40 14.22
CA LEU A 60 9.51 5.28 12.95
C LEU A 60 8.21 6.07 12.99
N GLU A 61 7.44 5.90 14.05
CA GLU A 61 6.18 6.62 14.25
C GLU A 61 6.43 8.13 14.46
N TYR A 62 7.51 8.49 15.16
CA TYR A 62 7.93 9.89 15.30
C TYR A 62 8.18 10.56 13.95
N ASN A 63 8.92 9.90 13.05
CA ASN A 63 9.17 10.40 11.70
C ASN A 63 7.86 10.56 10.89
N ARG A 64 6.91 9.65 11.05
CA ARG A 64 5.58 9.74 10.40
C ARG A 64 4.79 10.94 10.90
N LEU A 65 4.81 11.20 12.21
CA LEU A 65 4.16 12.38 12.78
C LEU A 65 4.75 13.69 12.24
N ILE A 66 6.07 13.74 11.98
CA ILE A 66 6.71 14.89 11.33
C ILE A 66 6.16 15.07 9.91
N LEU A 67 6.13 14.00 9.10
CA LEU A 67 5.62 14.06 7.74
C LEU A 67 4.14 14.48 7.72
N GLU A 68 3.33 13.94 8.61
CA GLU A 68 1.93 14.33 8.78
C GLU A 68 1.80 15.82 9.14
N GLY A 69 2.64 16.31 10.05
CA GLY A 69 2.68 17.72 10.43
C GLY A 69 3.11 18.65 9.28
N CYS A 70 3.92 18.15 8.35
CA CYS A 70 4.31 18.87 7.13
C CYS A 70 3.34 18.63 5.96
N ASN A 71 2.30 17.83 6.14
CA ASN A 71 1.39 17.37 5.09
C ASN A 71 2.14 16.73 3.91
N GLN A 72 3.16 15.93 4.22
CA GLN A 72 3.98 15.19 3.26
C GLN A 72 3.81 13.69 3.41
N THR A 73 3.90 12.98 2.30
CA THR A 73 3.95 11.51 2.26
C THR A 73 5.40 11.02 2.15
N PHE A 74 5.65 9.74 2.43
CA PHE A 74 6.97 9.14 2.27
C PHE A 74 7.52 9.26 0.83
N GLU A 75 6.65 9.16 -0.15
CA GLU A 75 7.03 9.20 -1.56
C GLU A 75 7.49 10.59 -2.04
N GLU A 76 7.06 11.67 -1.36
CA GLU A 76 7.43 13.06 -1.67
C GLU A 76 8.79 13.47 -1.09
N ILE A 77 9.34 12.71 -0.14
CA ILE A 77 10.68 12.99 0.41
C ILE A 77 11.71 12.91 -0.70
N THR A 78 12.62 13.87 -0.72
CA THR A 78 13.78 13.87 -1.65
C THR A 78 14.56 12.56 -1.51
N SER A 79 14.78 11.87 -2.62
CA SER A 79 15.54 10.63 -2.64
C SER A 79 17.01 10.88 -2.32
N PHE A 80 17.59 9.96 -1.56
CA PHE A 80 19.04 9.99 -1.30
C PHE A 80 19.84 9.79 -2.60
N ASN A 81 19.38 8.90 -3.49
CA ASN A 81 20.01 8.69 -4.79
C ASN A 81 19.40 9.62 -5.83
N GLN A 82 20.24 10.48 -6.43
CA GLN A 82 19.86 11.41 -7.48
C GLN A 82 20.34 10.96 -8.88
N GLN A 83 20.96 9.77 -8.99
CA GLN A 83 21.40 9.17 -10.25
C GLN A 83 20.48 8.00 -10.61
N LEU A 84 19.24 8.31 -10.97
CA LEU A 84 18.21 7.32 -11.27
C LEU A 84 18.08 7.11 -12.78
N THR A 85 17.83 5.84 -13.18
CA THR A 85 17.50 5.43 -14.55
C THR A 85 16.08 4.86 -14.58
N PHE A 86 15.41 5.00 -15.73
CA PHE A 86 13.99 4.71 -15.87
C PHE A 86 13.67 3.92 -17.14
N ALA A 87 14.51 2.97 -17.55
CA ALA A 87 14.31 2.19 -18.76
C ALA A 87 13.00 1.39 -18.73
N LYS A 88 12.68 0.80 -17.56
CA LYS A 88 11.41 0.08 -17.38
C LYS A 88 10.21 1.01 -17.46
N LEU A 89 10.25 2.14 -16.76
CA LEU A 89 9.19 3.15 -16.80
C LEU A 89 8.98 3.68 -18.24
N GLU A 90 10.07 4.00 -18.94
CA GLU A 90 10.04 4.48 -20.32
C GLU A 90 9.38 3.46 -21.24
N THR A 91 9.78 2.19 -21.16
CA THR A 91 9.17 1.09 -21.95
C THR A 91 7.66 1.02 -21.75
N GLU A 92 7.19 1.11 -20.50
CA GLU A 92 5.76 1.06 -20.20
C GLU A 92 5.00 2.29 -20.72
N PHE A 93 5.58 3.48 -20.59
CA PHE A 93 4.96 4.71 -21.11
C PHE A 93 4.93 4.74 -22.64
N ILE A 94 5.97 4.27 -23.33
CA ILE A 94 5.98 4.09 -24.79
C ILE A 94 4.85 3.16 -25.20
N ARG A 95 4.74 2.00 -24.55
CA ARG A 95 3.73 0.97 -24.84
C ARG A 95 2.30 1.46 -24.63
N VAL A 96 2.03 2.19 -23.55
CA VAL A 96 0.66 2.54 -23.14
C VAL A 96 0.21 3.88 -23.70
N MET A 97 1.11 4.87 -23.76
CA MET A 97 0.81 6.26 -24.10
C MET A 97 1.36 6.69 -25.45
N GLY A 98 2.23 5.88 -26.09
CA GLY A 98 2.80 6.18 -27.40
C GLY A 98 3.79 7.36 -27.40
N ILE A 99 4.40 7.68 -26.25
CA ILE A 99 5.45 8.70 -26.18
C ILE A 99 6.74 8.17 -26.83
N GLU A 100 7.60 9.05 -27.32
CA GLU A 100 8.88 8.65 -27.92
C GLU A 100 9.93 8.32 -26.84
N LYS A 101 10.00 9.13 -25.79
CA LYS A 101 11.00 9.02 -24.69
C LYS A 101 10.52 9.74 -23.44
N ILE A 102 10.96 9.25 -22.28
CA ILE A 102 10.82 10.00 -21.03
C ILE A 102 11.88 11.10 -20.95
N ASN A 103 11.43 12.32 -20.69
CA ASN A 103 12.27 13.49 -20.46
C ASN A 103 11.97 14.12 -19.08
N LYS A 104 12.74 15.14 -18.70
CA LYS A 104 12.55 15.83 -17.41
C LYS A 104 11.16 16.45 -17.26
N ASP A 105 10.54 16.94 -18.33
CA ASP A 105 9.22 17.57 -18.24
C ASP A 105 8.13 16.53 -17.95
N ILE A 106 8.24 15.33 -18.53
CA ILE A 106 7.38 14.19 -18.20
C ILE A 106 7.58 13.80 -16.73
N LEU A 107 8.82 13.70 -16.25
CA LEU A 107 9.11 13.36 -14.84
C LEU A 107 8.55 14.41 -13.88
N LYS A 108 8.59 15.71 -14.23
CA LYS A 108 7.93 16.78 -13.47
C LYS A 108 6.40 16.64 -13.48
N THR A 109 5.82 16.35 -14.64
CA THR A 109 4.38 16.13 -14.78
C THR A 109 3.88 14.92 -13.99
N LEU A 110 4.76 13.92 -13.80
CA LEU A 110 4.50 12.75 -12.96
C LEU A 110 4.83 13.00 -11.48
N GLU A 111 5.26 14.20 -11.11
CA GLU A 111 5.67 14.56 -9.75
C GLU A 111 6.87 13.74 -9.22
N LEU A 112 7.70 13.18 -10.11
CA LEU A 112 8.87 12.36 -9.78
C LEU A 112 10.14 13.19 -9.62
N TYR A 113 10.15 14.40 -10.17
CA TYR A 113 11.31 15.32 -10.19
C TYR A 113 10.86 16.76 -10.02
N SER A 114 11.64 17.54 -9.28
CA SER A 114 11.53 19.00 -9.26
C SER A 114 12.90 19.65 -9.46
N ASP A 115 12.93 20.89 -10.00
CA ASP A 115 14.19 21.61 -10.18
C ASP A 115 14.82 22.03 -8.85
N GLN A 116 14.04 22.12 -7.78
CA GLN A 116 14.49 22.56 -6.47
C GLN A 116 15.08 21.40 -5.63
N SER A 117 14.41 20.25 -5.61
CA SER A 117 14.74 19.12 -4.74
C SER A 117 15.25 17.87 -5.46
N GLY A 118 15.26 17.88 -6.81
CA GLY A 118 15.63 16.71 -7.59
C GLY A 118 14.59 15.61 -7.58
N PHE A 119 15.03 14.35 -7.60
CA PHE A 119 14.17 13.16 -7.52
C PHE A 119 13.70 12.91 -6.10
N ASN A 120 12.47 12.45 -5.98
CA ASN A 120 11.86 12.00 -4.72
C ASN A 120 11.85 10.45 -4.58
N ASN A 121 11.32 9.94 -3.46
CA ASN A 121 11.25 8.50 -3.22
C ASN A 121 10.29 7.79 -4.19
N ALA A 122 9.24 8.45 -4.70
CA ALA A 122 8.40 7.86 -5.75
C ALA A 122 9.21 7.58 -7.01
N ALA A 123 10.07 8.52 -7.42
CA ALA A 123 11.00 8.31 -8.53
C ALA A 123 11.96 7.15 -8.25
N ALA A 124 12.53 7.09 -7.04
CA ALA A 124 13.44 6.00 -6.67
C ALA A 124 12.76 4.63 -6.69
N LEU A 125 11.50 4.51 -6.26
CA LEU A 125 10.72 3.27 -6.32
C LEU A 125 10.41 2.82 -7.76
N LEU A 126 10.29 3.77 -8.69
CA LEU A 126 10.06 3.51 -10.11
C LEU A 126 11.35 3.35 -10.91
N ALA A 127 12.51 3.70 -10.35
CA ALA A 127 13.81 3.55 -10.99
C ALA A 127 14.17 2.08 -11.21
N ASP A 128 14.99 1.82 -12.23
CA ASP A 128 15.41 0.46 -12.60
C ASP A 128 16.11 -0.25 -11.45
N ASP A 129 16.98 0.49 -10.73
CA ASP A 129 17.68 0.03 -9.53
C ASP A 129 17.35 0.96 -8.35
N ASN A 130 17.07 0.38 -7.20
CA ASN A 130 16.76 1.11 -5.97
C ASN A 130 17.24 0.36 -4.72
N GLN A 131 16.89 0.85 -3.52
CA GLN A 131 17.32 0.24 -2.24
C GLN A 131 16.13 -0.22 -1.39
N PHE A 132 14.95 -0.34 -1.99
CA PHE A 132 13.76 -0.71 -1.27
C PHE A 132 13.55 -2.23 -1.27
N THR A 133 13.03 -2.74 -0.17
CA THR A 133 12.44 -4.07 -0.13
C THR A 133 11.25 -4.13 -1.07
N GLY A 134 10.97 -5.29 -1.63
CA GLY A 134 9.96 -5.42 -2.67
C GLY A 134 8.90 -6.47 -2.36
N ILE A 135 8.83 -7.49 -3.20
CA ILE A 135 7.88 -8.59 -3.11
C ILE A 135 8.64 -9.90 -2.91
N ASP A 136 8.31 -10.65 -1.85
CA ASP A 136 8.74 -12.03 -1.66
C ASP A 136 7.62 -12.97 -2.07
N ILE A 137 7.90 -13.85 -3.01
CA ILE A 137 6.96 -14.83 -3.55
C ILE A 137 7.43 -16.23 -3.17
N ILE A 138 6.55 -17.03 -2.61
CA ILE A 138 6.80 -18.43 -2.29
C ILE A 138 5.67 -19.28 -2.84
N ARG A 139 6.00 -20.31 -3.60
CA ARG A 139 5.09 -21.38 -4.00
C ARG A 139 5.32 -22.59 -3.11
N PHE A 140 4.34 -22.92 -2.30
CA PHE A 140 4.35 -24.11 -1.43
C PHE A 140 3.86 -25.35 -2.18
N GLY A 141 4.32 -26.52 -1.72
CA GLY A 141 3.80 -27.82 -2.10
C GLY A 141 2.50 -28.15 -1.35
N ASP A 142 2.38 -29.40 -0.93
CA ASP A 142 1.20 -29.86 -0.16
C ASP A 142 1.26 -29.35 1.29
N THR A 143 2.45 -29.09 1.81
CA THR A 143 2.69 -28.52 3.13
C THR A 143 3.48 -27.21 3.04
N ILE A 144 3.48 -26.44 4.13
CA ILE A 144 4.27 -25.21 4.23
C ILE A 144 5.79 -25.48 4.31
N ASP A 145 6.17 -26.70 4.62
CA ASP A 145 7.59 -27.12 4.70
C ASP A 145 8.15 -27.46 3.32
N GLU A 146 7.28 -27.60 2.31
CA GLU A 146 7.65 -27.88 0.94
C GLU A 146 7.66 -26.60 0.11
N ILE A 147 8.83 -26.06 -0.16
CA ILE A 147 9.01 -24.88 -1.02
C ILE A 147 9.28 -25.36 -2.44
N MET A 148 8.32 -25.18 -3.34
CA MET A 148 8.43 -25.59 -4.75
C MET A 148 9.13 -24.53 -5.59
N ASP A 149 8.95 -23.26 -5.25
CA ASP A 149 9.59 -22.13 -5.94
C ASP A 149 9.63 -20.92 -5.02
N ARG A 150 10.65 -20.08 -5.19
CA ARG A 150 10.80 -18.84 -4.43
C ARG A 150 11.46 -17.76 -5.28
N GLU A 151 10.94 -16.55 -5.22
CA GLU A 151 11.54 -15.37 -5.85
C GLU A 151 11.46 -14.17 -4.89
N SER A 152 12.59 -13.50 -4.66
CA SER A 152 12.69 -12.23 -3.93
C SER A 152 12.95 -11.11 -4.92
N LEU A 153 11.98 -10.22 -5.07
CA LEU A 153 12.01 -9.10 -6.00
C LEU A 153 12.37 -7.81 -5.26
N GLU A 154 13.64 -7.66 -4.92
CA GLU A 154 14.16 -6.50 -4.19
C GLU A 154 15.04 -5.64 -5.08
N ASN A 155 15.22 -4.38 -4.71
CA ASN A 155 16.16 -3.43 -5.34
C ASN A 155 15.88 -3.17 -6.83
N ILE A 156 14.71 -3.45 -7.33
CA ILE A 156 14.27 -3.21 -8.71
C ILE A 156 13.01 -2.37 -8.75
N SER A 157 12.74 -1.76 -9.91
CA SER A 157 11.51 -0.99 -10.14
C SER A 157 10.26 -1.75 -9.70
N ILE A 158 9.35 -1.06 -9.02
CA ILE A 158 8.04 -1.63 -8.64
C ILE A 158 7.23 -2.10 -9.86
N LEU A 159 7.47 -1.54 -11.04
CA LEU A 159 6.87 -2.01 -12.29
C LEU A 159 7.45 -3.37 -12.71
N SER A 160 8.76 -3.57 -12.52
CA SER A 160 9.41 -4.87 -12.75
C SER A 160 8.97 -5.90 -11.72
N GLN A 161 8.78 -5.49 -10.46
CA GLN A 161 8.22 -6.36 -9.42
C GLN A 161 6.82 -6.84 -9.78
N LEU A 162 5.93 -5.93 -10.23
CA LEU A 162 4.58 -6.28 -10.68
C LEU A 162 4.62 -7.27 -11.84
N GLU A 163 5.44 -7.00 -12.86
CA GLU A 163 5.54 -7.87 -14.05
C GLU A 163 6.01 -9.28 -13.69
N LYS A 164 7.12 -9.41 -12.94
CA LYS A 164 7.66 -10.70 -12.51
C LYS A 164 6.69 -11.48 -11.62
N THR A 165 5.99 -10.78 -10.73
CA THR A 165 4.94 -11.39 -9.91
C THR A 165 3.81 -11.97 -10.77
N LEU A 166 3.40 -11.26 -11.82
CA LEU A 166 2.41 -11.76 -12.78
C LEU A 166 2.94 -12.94 -13.61
N GLN A 167 4.24 -12.95 -13.98
CA GLN A 167 4.85 -14.08 -14.67
C GLN A 167 4.83 -15.35 -13.81
N MET A 168 5.18 -15.24 -12.51
CA MET A 168 5.12 -16.36 -11.58
C MET A 168 3.68 -16.85 -11.35
N PHE A 169 2.71 -15.92 -11.29
CA PHE A 169 1.30 -16.26 -11.23
C PHE A 169 0.87 -17.10 -12.43
N ARG A 170 1.17 -16.66 -13.64
CA ARG A 170 0.80 -17.37 -14.88
C ARG A 170 1.40 -18.77 -14.91
N LYS A 171 2.66 -18.93 -14.47
CA LYS A 171 3.34 -20.22 -14.39
C LYS A 171 2.56 -21.28 -13.58
N TYR A 172 1.88 -20.89 -12.50
CA TYR A 172 1.26 -21.83 -11.55
C TYR A 172 -0.26 -21.84 -11.56
N TYR A 173 -0.90 -20.75 -12.00
CA TYR A 173 -2.36 -20.60 -11.93
C TYR A 173 -3.03 -20.45 -13.28
N GLN A 174 -2.29 -20.61 -14.38
CA GLN A 174 -2.84 -20.74 -15.72
C GLN A 174 -2.48 -22.10 -16.32
N TYR A 175 -3.40 -22.63 -17.11
CA TYR A 175 -3.16 -23.84 -17.90
C TYR A 175 -3.96 -23.80 -19.19
N GLU A 176 -3.50 -24.55 -20.20
CA GLU A 176 -4.23 -24.73 -21.46
C GLU A 176 -5.19 -25.91 -21.36
N LYS A 177 -6.44 -25.71 -21.75
CA LYS A 177 -7.46 -26.75 -21.91
C LYS A 177 -7.82 -26.88 -23.39
N ILE A 178 -7.84 -28.09 -23.92
CA ILE A 178 -8.30 -28.37 -25.28
C ILE A 178 -9.78 -28.70 -25.20
N GLU A 179 -10.62 -27.88 -25.83
CA GLU A 179 -12.06 -28.11 -25.98
C GLU A 179 -12.39 -28.22 -27.46
N GLY A 180 -12.59 -29.45 -27.94
CA GLY A 180 -12.77 -29.73 -29.38
C GLY A 180 -11.51 -29.41 -30.17
N ALA A 181 -11.58 -28.45 -31.10
CA ALA A 181 -10.45 -28.00 -31.94
C ALA A 181 -9.74 -26.74 -31.37
N GLU A 182 -10.23 -26.17 -30.29
CA GLU A 182 -9.71 -24.92 -29.73
C GLU A 182 -8.89 -25.15 -28.47
N ARG A 183 -7.82 -24.34 -28.30
CA ARG A 183 -7.07 -24.24 -27.06
C ARG A 183 -7.52 -22.99 -26.33
N LYS A 184 -7.91 -23.14 -25.06
CA LYS A 184 -8.30 -22.06 -24.18
C LYS A 184 -7.33 -21.96 -23.02
N CYS A 185 -6.86 -20.75 -22.70
CA CYS A 185 -6.13 -20.50 -21.48
C CYS A 185 -7.14 -20.35 -20.32
N ILE A 186 -7.01 -21.17 -19.31
CA ILE A 186 -7.88 -21.19 -18.15
C ILE A 186 -7.13 -20.67 -16.93
N ASP A 187 -7.74 -19.73 -16.23
CA ASP A 187 -7.24 -19.20 -14.97
C ASP A 187 -7.83 -19.98 -13.81
N LYS A 188 -6.98 -20.60 -12.98
CA LYS A 188 -7.42 -21.19 -11.68
C LYS A 188 -7.85 -20.10 -10.69
N ILE A 189 -7.25 -18.94 -10.77
CA ILE A 189 -7.57 -17.69 -10.06
C ILE A 189 -7.69 -16.62 -11.13
N PRO A 190 -8.72 -15.77 -11.16
CA PRO A 190 -8.82 -14.73 -12.19
C PRO A 190 -7.58 -13.82 -12.18
N GLU A 191 -6.83 -13.78 -13.27
CA GLU A 191 -5.62 -12.94 -13.39
C GLU A 191 -5.93 -11.48 -13.09
N LYS A 192 -7.10 -11.01 -13.50
CA LYS A 192 -7.55 -9.64 -13.25
C LYS A 192 -7.66 -9.32 -11.76
N ALA A 193 -8.13 -10.27 -10.94
CA ALA A 193 -8.22 -10.10 -9.49
C ALA A 193 -6.82 -10.12 -8.84
N PHE A 194 -5.97 -11.04 -9.27
CA PHE A 194 -4.59 -11.11 -8.76
C PHE A 194 -3.79 -9.85 -9.09
N ARG A 195 -3.85 -9.37 -10.35
CA ARG A 195 -3.19 -8.14 -10.78
C ARG A 195 -3.66 -6.93 -9.96
N GLU A 196 -4.97 -6.79 -9.75
CA GLU A 196 -5.55 -5.71 -8.95
C GLU A 196 -5.06 -5.78 -7.49
N ALA A 197 -5.01 -6.99 -6.89
CA ALA A 197 -4.54 -7.17 -5.53
C ALA A 197 -3.05 -6.81 -5.35
N ILE A 198 -2.18 -7.19 -6.31
CA ILE A 198 -0.75 -6.83 -6.28
C ILE A 198 -0.56 -5.33 -6.53
N ALA A 199 -1.25 -4.74 -7.49
CA ALA A 199 -1.18 -3.30 -7.73
C ALA A 199 -1.60 -2.50 -6.48
N ASN A 200 -2.71 -2.90 -5.85
CA ASN A 200 -3.17 -2.28 -4.60
C ASN A 200 -2.15 -2.47 -3.46
N ALA A 201 -1.55 -3.67 -3.34
CA ALA A 201 -0.52 -3.92 -2.34
C ALA A 201 0.69 -2.98 -2.52
N LEU A 202 1.13 -2.72 -3.75
CA LEU A 202 2.24 -1.80 -4.05
C LEU A 202 1.90 -0.33 -3.77
N ILE A 203 0.68 0.12 -4.13
CA ILE A 203 0.26 1.51 -4.00
C ILE A 203 -0.07 1.87 -2.55
N HIS A 204 -0.66 0.94 -1.79
CA HIS A 204 -1.11 1.20 -0.42
C HIS A 204 -0.09 0.77 0.64
N ARG A 205 1.02 0.15 0.27
CA ARG A 205 2.09 -0.22 1.17
C ARG A 205 2.68 0.99 1.91
N MET A 206 3.08 0.77 3.16
CA MET A 206 3.96 1.70 3.90
C MET A 206 5.42 1.42 3.53
N TRP A 207 6.01 2.30 2.70
CA TRP A 207 7.37 2.12 2.17
C TRP A 207 8.47 2.44 3.17
N ASP A 208 8.16 3.10 4.28
CA ASP A 208 9.04 3.34 5.42
C ASP A 208 9.22 2.10 6.32
N ILE A 209 8.40 1.05 6.14
CA ILE A 209 8.57 -0.24 6.81
C ILE A 209 9.51 -1.12 5.97
N PRO A 210 10.67 -1.56 6.52
CA PRO A 210 11.60 -2.42 5.80
C PRO A 210 11.14 -3.90 5.82
N ALA A 211 9.93 -4.16 5.29
CA ALA A 211 9.35 -5.50 5.19
C ALA A 211 8.75 -5.70 3.80
N SER A 212 9.02 -6.80 3.13
CA SER A 212 8.50 -7.11 1.80
C SER A 212 6.99 -7.38 1.80
N ILE A 213 6.33 -7.11 0.69
CA ILE A 213 5.01 -7.69 0.40
C ILE A 213 5.21 -9.20 0.27
N LYS A 214 4.43 -10.00 0.98
CA LYS A 214 4.49 -11.45 0.93
C LYS A 214 3.39 -11.99 0.02
N VAL A 215 3.77 -12.79 -0.97
CA VAL A 215 2.85 -13.52 -1.85
C VAL A 215 3.05 -15.01 -1.61
N SER A 216 2.14 -15.62 -0.89
CA SER A 216 2.14 -17.04 -0.57
C SER A 216 1.19 -17.78 -1.50
N MET A 217 1.72 -18.65 -2.33
CA MET A 217 1.01 -19.40 -3.37
C MET A 217 0.78 -20.85 -2.92
N TYR A 218 -0.46 -21.25 -2.68
CA TYR A 218 -0.88 -22.60 -2.27
C TYR A 218 -1.62 -23.31 -3.41
N ALA A 219 -1.88 -24.58 -3.27
CA ALA A 219 -2.64 -25.37 -4.25
C ALA A 219 -4.09 -24.86 -4.41
N ASP A 220 -4.67 -24.33 -3.35
CA ASP A 220 -6.08 -23.94 -3.25
C ASP A 220 -6.31 -22.41 -3.18
N ARG A 221 -5.27 -21.59 -2.99
CA ARG A 221 -5.38 -20.14 -2.85
C ARG A 221 -4.06 -19.41 -3.03
N ILE A 222 -4.14 -18.09 -3.15
CA ILE A 222 -3.01 -17.16 -2.98
C ILE A 222 -3.33 -16.23 -1.82
N GLU A 223 -2.35 -15.99 -0.95
CA GLU A 223 -2.39 -14.97 0.10
C GLU A 223 -1.40 -13.85 -0.22
N ILE A 224 -1.87 -12.60 -0.20
CA ILE A 224 -1.06 -11.40 -0.45
C ILE A 224 -1.11 -10.56 0.81
N SER A 225 0.03 -10.39 1.49
CA SER A 225 0.14 -9.56 2.71
C SER A 225 1.00 -8.35 2.44
N SER A 226 0.43 -7.15 2.57
CA SER A 226 1.12 -5.87 2.38
C SER A 226 1.40 -5.19 3.72
N PRO A 227 2.62 -4.66 3.96
CA PRO A 227 2.93 -3.87 5.15
C PRO A 227 2.14 -2.57 5.21
N GLY A 228 1.60 -2.25 6.39
CA GLY A 228 0.77 -1.09 6.67
C GLY A 228 -0.70 -1.48 6.88
N GLY A 229 -1.27 -1.05 8.02
CA GLY A 229 -2.69 -1.22 8.33
C GLY A 229 -3.59 -0.27 7.52
N LEU A 230 -4.84 -0.14 7.91
CA LEU A 230 -5.76 0.82 7.30
C LEU A 230 -5.26 2.27 7.52
N PRO A 231 -5.52 3.20 6.58
CA PRO A 231 -5.31 4.62 6.82
C PRO A 231 -6.10 5.11 8.03
N ALA A 232 -5.55 6.10 8.75
CA ALA A 232 -6.23 6.68 9.90
C ALA A 232 -7.63 7.22 9.49
N GLY A 233 -8.62 6.95 10.32
CA GLY A 233 -10.00 7.41 10.09
C GLY A 233 -10.82 6.56 9.13
N ILE A 234 -10.28 5.47 8.57
CA ILE A 234 -11.04 4.51 7.76
C ILE A 234 -11.32 3.26 8.59
N SER A 235 -12.58 2.91 8.73
CA SER A 235 -13.01 1.64 9.32
C SER A 235 -12.82 0.48 8.34
N GLU A 236 -12.74 -0.74 8.88
CA GLU A 236 -12.69 -1.95 8.03
C GLU A 236 -13.92 -2.07 7.13
N GLU A 237 -15.09 -1.70 7.64
CA GLU A 237 -16.34 -1.72 6.88
C GLU A 237 -16.30 -0.76 5.67
N GLU A 238 -15.85 0.48 5.86
CA GLU A 238 -15.70 1.48 4.79
C GLU A 238 -14.68 1.02 3.74
N TYR A 239 -13.56 0.42 4.20
CA TYR A 239 -12.54 -0.13 3.31
C TYR A 239 -13.10 -1.28 2.45
N LEU A 240 -13.78 -2.25 3.07
CA LEU A 240 -14.32 -3.42 2.37
C LEU A 240 -15.45 -3.06 1.41
N ASN A 241 -16.27 -2.06 1.73
CA ASN A 241 -17.35 -1.57 0.87
C ASN A 241 -16.86 -0.62 -0.23
N GLY A 242 -15.59 -0.22 -0.22
CA GLY A 242 -15.01 0.68 -1.23
C GLY A 242 -15.64 2.07 -1.25
N GLN A 243 -16.17 2.54 -0.12
CA GLN A 243 -16.83 3.85 -0.01
C GLN A 243 -15.83 5.01 -0.04
N ILE A 244 -14.67 4.80 0.56
CA ILE A 244 -13.60 5.79 0.64
C ILE A 244 -12.31 5.15 0.15
N SER A 245 -11.59 5.86 -0.72
CA SER A 245 -10.26 5.48 -1.17
C SER A 245 -9.27 6.59 -0.85
N ILE A 246 -8.39 6.33 0.12
CA ILE A 246 -7.26 7.19 0.41
C ILE A 246 -6.00 6.50 -0.10
N LEU A 247 -5.38 7.10 -1.11
CA LEU A 247 -4.10 6.62 -1.61
C LEU A 247 -3.00 7.02 -0.63
N ARG A 248 -2.29 6.04 -0.10
CA ARG A 248 -1.13 6.29 0.77
C ARG A 248 0.05 6.84 -0.03
N ASN A 249 0.19 6.40 -1.29
CA ASN A 249 1.23 6.82 -2.21
C ASN A 249 0.57 7.37 -3.49
N PRO A 250 0.06 8.63 -3.46
CA PRO A 250 -0.70 9.22 -4.56
C PRO A 250 0.12 9.42 -5.84
N ILE A 251 1.42 9.71 -5.74
CA ILE A 251 2.31 9.87 -6.91
C ILE A 251 2.46 8.52 -7.64
N ILE A 252 2.79 7.45 -6.90
CA ILE A 252 2.86 6.09 -7.47
C ILE A 252 1.49 5.69 -8.03
N GLY A 253 0.40 5.96 -7.29
CA GLY A 253 -0.95 5.70 -7.74
C GLY A 253 -1.29 6.41 -9.07
N ASN A 254 -0.85 7.66 -9.24
CA ASN A 254 -1.04 8.41 -10.49
C ASN A 254 -0.26 7.78 -11.66
N VAL A 255 0.98 7.32 -11.44
CA VAL A 255 1.75 6.59 -12.46
C VAL A 255 1.05 5.28 -12.85
N PHE A 256 0.62 4.47 -11.88
CA PHE A 256 -0.10 3.21 -12.13
C PHE A 256 -1.42 3.44 -12.87
N PHE A 257 -2.15 4.50 -12.55
CA PHE A 257 -3.36 4.89 -13.27
C PHE A 257 -3.05 5.24 -14.74
N ARG A 258 -2.04 6.07 -15.01
CA ARG A 258 -1.63 6.43 -16.37
C ARG A 258 -1.20 5.22 -17.19
N LEU A 259 -0.55 4.25 -16.55
CA LEU A 259 -0.17 2.97 -17.15
C LEU A 259 -1.33 1.97 -17.24
N LYS A 260 -2.55 2.33 -16.83
CA LYS A 260 -3.76 1.50 -16.86
C LYS A 260 -3.66 0.23 -16.02
N TYR A 261 -2.82 0.25 -14.99
CA TYR A 261 -2.75 -0.85 -14.02
C TYR A 261 -3.88 -0.79 -13.00
N ILE A 262 -4.35 0.41 -12.65
CA ILE A 262 -5.45 0.67 -11.72
C ILE A 262 -6.41 1.71 -12.27
N GLU A 263 -7.57 1.89 -11.57
CA GLU A 263 -8.51 2.98 -11.79
C GLU A 263 -8.53 3.94 -10.59
N LYS A 264 -8.91 5.20 -10.82
CA LYS A 264 -8.88 6.26 -9.78
C LYS A 264 -9.96 6.17 -8.70
N PHE A 265 -11.02 5.38 -8.89
CA PHE A 265 -12.25 5.49 -8.09
C PHE A 265 -12.35 4.56 -6.87
N GLY A 266 -11.23 4.04 -6.34
CA GLY A 266 -11.28 3.13 -5.18
C GLY A 266 -12.04 1.81 -5.42
N THR A 267 -12.24 1.43 -6.68
CA THR A 267 -13.02 0.26 -7.07
C THR A 267 -12.24 -1.06 -7.04
N GLY A 268 -11.01 -1.07 -6.49
CA GLY A 268 -10.14 -2.25 -6.52
C GLY A 268 -10.76 -3.47 -5.88
N ILE A 269 -11.27 -3.35 -4.65
CA ILE A 269 -11.96 -4.45 -3.95
C ILE A 269 -13.20 -4.90 -4.72
N MET A 270 -13.99 -3.96 -5.22
CA MET A 270 -15.18 -4.28 -6.01
C MET A 270 -14.83 -5.04 -7.29
N ARG A 271 -13.71 -4.72 -7.95
CA ARG A 271 -13.22 -5.43 -9.15
C ARG A 271 -12.75 -6.83 -8.84
N ILE A 272 -12.03 -7.01 -7.74
CA ILE A 272 -11.63 -8.33 -7.26
C ILE A 272 -12.89 -9.17 -7.01
N ASN A 273 -13.85 -8.65 -6.25
CA ASN A 273 -15.10 -9.34 -5.96
C ASN A 273 -15.92 -9.63 -7.22
N HIS A 274 -15.97 -8.69 -8.17
CA HIS A 274 -16.66 -8.89 -9.45
C HIS A 274 -16.02 -10.00 -10.30
N ALA A 275 -14.68 -10.13 -10.30
CA ALA A 275 -13.99 -11.21 -10.98
C ALA A 275 -14.38 -12.61 -10.43
N TYR A 276 -14.79 -12.66 -9.17
CA TYR A 276 -15.26 -13.86 -8.49
C TYR A 276 -16.79 -13.99 -8.41
N ARG A 277 -17.56 -13.19 -9.16
CA ARG A 277 -19.02 -13.15 -9.03
C ARG A 277 -19.70 -14.52 -9.16
N ASN A 278 -19.16 -15.40 -10.02
CA ASN A 278 -19.71 -16.74 -10.28
C ASN A 278 -19.00 -17.85 -9.49
N ALA A 279 -17.96 -17.54 -8.70
CA ALA A 279 -17.24 -18.52 -7.91
C ALA A 279 -18.03 -18.87 -6.63
N LEU A 280 -17.94 -20.12 -6.20
CA LEU A 280 -18.56 -20.59 -4.93
C LEU A 280 -17.86 -19.97 -3.72
N ILE A 281 -16.52 -19.93 -3.75
CA ILE A 281 -15.71 -19.34 -2.68
C ILE A 281 -15.29 -17.94 -3.14
N LYS A 282 -15.52 -16.95 -2.28
CA LYS A 282 -15.21 -15.55 -2.56
C LYS A 282 -13.85 -15.16 -1.97
N PRO A 283 -13.20 -14.12 -2.50
CA PRO A 283 -12.04 -13.50 -1.86
C PRO A 283 -12.37 -13.08 -0.43
N SER A 284 -11.36 -13.09 0.43
CA SER A 284 -11.47 -12.56 1.78
C SER A 284 -10.34 -11.59 2.09
N TYR A 285 -10.61 -10.71 3.03
CA TYR A 285 -9.71 -9.62 3.40
C TYR A 285 -9.55 -9.65 4.92
N GLN A 286 -8.34 -9.41 5.39
CA GLN A 286 -8.02 -9.36 6.82
C GLN A 286 -7.22 -8.09 7.08
N CYS A 287 -7.76 -7.20 7.90
CA CYS A 287 -7.13 -5.96 8.29
C CYS A 287 -6.49 -6.11 9.67
N PHE A 288 -5.18 -5.96 9.73
CA PHE A 288 -4.39 -5.96 10.97
C PHE A 288 -3.85 -4.54 11.23
N SER A 289 -3.38 -4.30 12.43
CA SER A 289 -2.79 -2.99 12.80
C SER A 289 -1.63 -2.57 11.90
N ASN A 290 -0.82 -3.53 11.42
CA ASN A 290 0.41 -3.27 10.66
C ASN A 290 0.46 -3.97 9.29
N SER A 291 -0.62 -4.57 8.85
CA SER A 291 -0.70 -5.22 7.53
C SER A 291 -2.13 -5.42 7.08
N ILE A 292 -2.30 -5.55 5.76
CA ILE A 292 -3.55 -5.98 5.14
C ILE A 292 -3.25 -7.23 4.35
N LYS A 293 -4.09 -8.26 4.53
CA LYS A 293 -4.00 -9.52 3.79
C LYS A 293 -5.22 -9.70 2.90
N VAL A 294 -4.97 -10.05 1.64
CA VAL A 294 -5.98 -10.46 0.65
C VAL A 294 -5.79 -11.94 0.35
N ILE A 295 -6.87 -12.70 0.37
CA ILE A 295 -6.89 -14.13 0.08
C ILE A 295 -7.74 -14.36 -1.17
N LEU A 296 -7.12 -14.91 -2.22
CA LEU A 296 -7.74 -15.22 -3.49
C LEU A 296 -7.84 -16.74 -3.64
N PRO A 297 -9.03 -17.36 -3.49
CA PRO A 297 -9.20 -18.79 -3.63
C PRO A 297 -9.13 -19.24 -5.08
N VAL A 298 -8.67 -20.47 -5.32
CA VAL A 298 -8.79 -21.15 -6.61
C VAL A 298 -10.27 -21.38 -6.91
N ILE A 299 -10.70 -21.03 -8.11
CA ILE A 299 -12.05 -21.30 -8.60
C ILE A 299 -12.12 -22.79 -8.92
N ARG A 300 -12.95 -23.52 -8.17
CA ARG A 300 -13.30 -24.91 -8.51
C ARG A 300 -14.38 -24.84 -9.58
N GLU A 301 -14.15 -25.50 -10.72
CA GLU A 301 -15.23 -25.78 -11.67
C GLU A 301 -16.30 -26.61 -10.94
N ASN A 302 -17.56 -26.24 -11.10
CA ASN A 302 -18.66 -27.11 -10.70
C ASN A 302 -18.55 -28.37 -11.55
N TYR A 303 -17.95 -29.43 -11.02
CA TYR A 303 -18.24 -30.75 -11.53
C TYR A 303 -19.73 -30.98 -11.23
N ASP A 304 -20.51 -31.11 -12.28
CA ASP A 304 -21.91 -31.43 -12.20
C ASP A 304 -22.10 -32.60 -11.24
N LEU A 305 -22.84 -32.36 -10.14
CA LEU A 305 -23.34 -33.39 -9.24
C LEU A 305 -24.48 -34.21 -9.92
N ASN A 306 -24.53 -34.26 -11.24
CA ASN A 306 -25.57 -34.89 -12.04
C ASN A 306 -25.15 -36.22 -12.66
N GLU A 307 -24.04 -36.82 -12.22
CA GLU A 307 -23.71 -38.22 -12.56
C GLU A 307 -23.45 -39.02 -11.27
N ALA A 308 -24.52 -39.34 -10.54
CA ALA A 308 -24.57 -40.42 -9.57
C ALA A 308 -25.99 -40.97 -9.51
#